data_b698309ccc46db82180ba59685967eba
#
_entry.id   b698309ccc46db82180ba59685967eba
#
_cell.length_a   1.000
_cell.length_b   1.000
_cell.length_c   1.000
_cell.angle_alpha   90.00
_cell.angle_beta   90.00
_cell.angle_gamma   90.00
#
_symmetry.space_group_name_H-M   'P 1'
#
loop_
_entity.id
_entity.type
_entity.pdbx_description
1 polymer ?
#
loop_
_entity_poly.entity_id
_entity_poly.type
_entity_poly.pdbx_seq_one_letter_code
_entity_poly.pdbx_strand_id
1 'polypeptide(L)'
;MSTEILIIDDNPDIRNILNDLIKDAGYKTRVAANYNQALIEIDKKLPDVAIIDVKLDKGDNDGIELLSHIKNKNKDIPVIIISGHANIEMAIKSLKSGAFEFIQKPFDQER
;
A
#
# COMPACT_ATOMS: atom_id res chain seq x y z
N MET A 1 -8.69 8.96 -19.13
CA MET A 1 -9.12 8.32 -17.90
C MET A 1 -8.04 8.38 -16.86
N SER A 2 -8.40 8.55 -15.63
CA SER A 2 -7.43 8.75 -14.57
C SER A 2 -7.23 7.48 -13.78
N THR A 3 -5.98 7.08 -13.66
CA THR A 3 -5.62 5.98 -12.76
C THR A 3 -5.65 6.48 -11.33
N GLU A 4 -6.30 5.74 -10.46
CA GLU A 4 -6.43 6.09 -9.06
C GLU A 4 -5.61 5.13 -8.21
N ILE A 5 -4.78 5.69 -7.34
CA ILE A 5 -3.89 4.92 -6.48
C ILE A 5 -4.26 5.15 -5.02
N LEU A 6 -4.49 4.07 -4.30
CA LEU A 6 -4.78 4.12 -2.86
C LEU A 6 -3.50 3.91 -2.09
N ILE A 7 -3.17 4.86 -1.22
CA ILE A 7 -1.95 4.85 -0.41
C ILE A 7 -2.33 4.58 1.04
N ILE A 8 -1.83 3.49 1.59
CA ILE A 8 -2.15 3.06 2.95
C ILE A 8 -0.88 3.00 3.78
N ASP A 9 -0.72 3.95 4.69
CA ASP A 9 0.45 4.03 5.56
C ASP A 9 0.07 4.82 6.81
N ASP A 10 0.44 4.32 7.99
CA ASP A 10 0.13 5.00 9.24
C ASP A 10 1.06 6.16 9.54
N ASN A 11 2.18 6.27 8.84
CA ASN A 11 3.12 7.37 9.00
C ASN A 11 2.70 8.54 8.11
N PRO A 12 2.28 9.68 8.69
CA PRO A 12 1.81 10.80 7.88
C PRO A 12 2.87 11.38 6.94
N ASP A 13 4.15 11.32 7.34
CA ASP A 13 5.21 11.85 6.48
C ASP A 13 5.36 11.01 5.21
N ILE A 14 5.39 9.69 5.36
CA ILE A 14 5.48 8.78 4.22
C ILE A 14 4.24 8.92 3.34
N ARG A 15 3.08 8.97 3.96
CA ARG A 15 1.82 9.11 3.24
C ARG A 15 1.80 10.39 2.41
N ASN A 16 2.26 11.50 2.99
CA ASN A 16 2.30 12.79 2.30
C ASN A 16 3.33 12.79 1.16
N ILE A 17 4.51 12.20 1.38
CA ILE A 17 5.53 12.11 0.36
C ILE A 17 5.02 11.32 -0.84
N LEU A 18 4.45 10.15 -0.60
CA LEU A 18 3.91 9.31 -1.67
C LEU A 18 2.76 10.01 -2.39
N ASN A 19 1.88 10.64 -1.62
CA ASN A 19 0.74 11.35 -2.19
C ASN A 19 1.20 12.43 -3.17
N ASP A 20 2.18 13.23 -2.74
CA ASP A 20 2.69 14.33 -3.57
C ASP A 20 3.40 13.81 -4.82
N LEU A 21 4.24 12.79 -4.67
CA LEU A 21 4.97 12.21 -5.80
C LEU A 21 4.01 11.65 -6.85
N ILE A 22 2.99 10.95 -6.40
CA ILE A 22 2.05 10.28 -7.30
C ILE A 22 1.15 11.30 -7.99
N LYS A 23 0.70 12.30 -7.27
CA LYS A 23 -0.08 13.39 -7.87
C LYS A 23 0.74 14.15 -8.90
N ASP A 24 2.01 14.42 -8.60
CA ASP A 24 2.91 15.10 -9.53
C ASP A 24 3.12 14.29 -10.80
N ALA A 25 3.02 12.96 -10.69
CA ALA A 25 3.15 12.09 -11.86
C ALA A 25 1.85 12.02 -12.68
N GLY A 26 0.79 12.68 -12.26
CA GLY A 26 -0.45 12.78 -13.03
C GLY A 26 -1.56 11.82 -12.63
N TYR A 27 -1.42 11.15 -11.48
CA TYR A 27 -2.42 10.19 -11.03
C TYR A 27 -3.33 10.78 -9.97
N LYS A 28 -4.51 10.22 -9.83
CA LYS A 28 -5.38 10.52 -8.70
C LYS A 28 -4.96 9.68 -7.50
N THR A 29 -5.16 10.21 -6.31
CA THR A 29 -4.80 9.50 -5.08
C THR A 29 -5.95 9.50 -4.10
N ARG A 30 -5.99 8.43 -3.29
CA ARG A 30 -6.74 8.37 -2.06
C ARG A 30 -5.80 7.86 -0.99
N VAL A 31 -6.03 8.23 0.25
CA VAL A 31 -5.15 7.85 1.35
C VAL A 31 -5.94 7.21 2.49
N ALA A 32 -5.30 6.31 3.20
CA ALA A 32 -5.84 5.72 4.41
C ALA A 32 -4.72 5.63 5.44
N ALA A 33 -5.03 5.96 6.68
CA ALA A 33 -4.02 6.05 7.73
C ALA A 33 -3.92 4.80 8.60
N ASN A 34 -4.89 3.89 8.50
CA ASN A 34 -4.90 2.69 9.32
C ASN A 34 -5.71 1.58 8.65
N TYR A 35 -5.73 0.42 9.30
CA TYR A 35 -6.38 -0.76 8.76
C TYR A 35 -7.87 -0.53 8.48
N ASN A 36 -8.60 0.02 9.44
CA ASN A 36 -10.03 0.23 9.27
C ASN A 36 -10.36 1.24 8.18
N GLN A 37 -9.62 2.34 8.11
CA GLN A 37 -9.79 3.31 7.03
C GLN A 37 -9.53 2.68 5.67
N ALA A 38 -8.51 1.81 5.60
CA ALA A 38 -8.19 1.12 4.36
C ALA A 38 -9.34 0.22 3.92
N LEU A 39 -9.92 -0.53 4.84
CA LEU A 39 -11.07 -1.38 4.51
C LEU A 39 -12.23 -0.55 3.98
N ILE A 40 -12.51 0.57 4.63
CA ILE A 40 -13.60 1.45 4.20
C ILE A 40 -13.35 1.96 2.78
N GLU A 41 -12.13 2.41 2.49
CA GLU A 41 -11.81 2.93 1.17
C GLU A 41 -11.88 1.85 0.09
N ILE A 42 -11.38 0.66 0.39
CA ILE A 42 -11.42 -0.46 -0.55
C ILE A 42 -12.86 -0.87 -0.85
N ASP A 43 -13.68 -0.96 0.19
CA ASP A 43 -15.07 -1.39 0.03
C ASP A 43 -15.93 -0.32 -0.65
N LYS A 44 -15.57 0.94 -0.47
CA LYS A 44 -16.28 2.04 -1.12
C LYS A 44 -16.05 2.01 -2.64
N LYS A 45 -14.79 1.82 -3.03
CA LYS A 45 -14.42 1.76 -4.44
C LYS A 45 -13.02 1.15 -4.55
N LEU A 46 -12.87 0.13 -5.39
CA LEU A 46 -11.56 -0.47 -5.62
C LEU A 46 -10.64 0.51 -6.35
N PRO A 47 -9.40 0.65 -5.90
CA PRO A 47 -8.42 1.47 -6.63
C PRO A 47 -7.90 0.72 -7.85
N ASP A 48 -7.22 1.44 -8.72
CA ASP A 48 -6.53 0.82 -9.85
C ASP A 48 -5.20 0.20 -9.41
N VAL A 49 -4.56 0.80 -8.40
CA VAL A 49 -3.31 0.32 -7.81
C VAL A 49 -3.36 0.64 -6.32
N ALA A 50 -2.78 -0.22 -5.49
CA ALA A 50 -2.68 0.04 -4.05
C ALA A 50 -1.23 -0.01 -3.62
N ILE A 51 -0.83 0.91 -2.75
CA ILE A 51 0.47 0.93 -2.09
C ILE A 51 0.18 0.79 -0.60
N ILE A 52 0.68 -0.27 0.02
CA ILE A 52 0.28 -0.64 1.38
C ILE A 52 1.50 -0.89 2.25
N ASP A 53 1.55 -0.20 3.40
CA ASP A 53 2.54 -0.50 4.43
C ASP A 53 2.20 -1.86 5.04
N VAL A 54 3.21 -2.71 5.20
CA VAL A 54 3.01 -4.06 5.71
C VAL A 54 2.53 -4.04 7.16
N LYS A 55 2.99 -3.07 7.94
CA LYS A 55 2.65 -2.98 9.37
C LYS A 55 1.86 -1.70 9.62
N LEU A 56 0.60 -1.86 10.00
CA LEU A 56 -0.26 -0.76 10.38
C LEU A 56 -0.57 -0.83 11.87
N ASP A 57 -1.72 -0.31 12.27
CA ASP A 57 -2.07 -0.15 13.67
C ASP A 57 -2.51 -1.44 14.37
N LYS A 58 -2.96 -2.45 13.64
CA LYS A 58 -3.50 -3.66 14.26
C LYS A 58 -2.46 -4.76 14.45
N GLY A 59 -1.49 -4.86 13.55
CA GLY A 59 -0.49 -5.90 13.67
C GLY A 59 0.52 -5.90 12.55
N ASP A 60 1.45 -6.84 12.65
CA ASP A 60 2.60 -6.91 11.76
C ASP A 60 2.25 -7.36 10.34
N ASN A 61 1.09 -7.98 10.17
CA ASN A 61 0.67 -8.51 8.87
C ASN A 61 -0.49 -7.74 8.25
N ASP A 62 -0.80 -6.55 8.76
CA ASP A 62 -1.95 -5.78 8.29
C ASP A 62 -1.93 -5.57 6.78
N GLY A 63 -0.78 -5.21 6.23
CA GLY A 63 -0.67 -4.96 4.80
C GLY A 63 -0.94 -6.20 3.97
N ILE A 64 -0.50 -7.37 4.47
CA ILE A 64 -0.74 -8.63 3.76
C ILE A 64 -2.20 -9.01 3.81
N GLU A 65 -2.86 -8.77 4.94
CA GLU A 65 -4.31 -9.01 5.05
C GLU A 65 -5.08 -8.13 4.09
N LEU A 66 -4.70 -6.85 3.98
CA LEU A 66 -5.33 -5.94 3.05
C LEU A 66 -5.06 -6.33 1.60
N LEU A 67 -3.84 -6.78 1.32
CA LEU A 67 -3.49 -7.32 0.02
C LEU A 67 -4.44 -8.46 -0.37
N SER A 68 -4.62 -9.41 0.53
CA SER A 68 -5.53 -10.53 0.30
C SER A 68 -6.96 -10.07 0.08
N HIS A 69 -7.39 -9.09 0.86
CA HIS A 69 -8.73 -8.53 0.75
C HIS A 69 -8.96 -7.93 -0.64
N ILE A 70 -7.99 -7.16 -1.12
CA ILE A 70 -8.07 -6.56 -2.46
C ILE A 70 -8.06 -7.65 -3.53
N LYS A 71 -7.17 -8.62 -3.42
CA LYS A 71 -7.05 -9.69 -4.42
C LYS A 71 -8.29 -10.56 -4.48
N ASN A 72 -8.97 -10.74 -3.35
CA ASN A 72 -10.23 -11.48 -3.34
C ASN A 72 -11.33 -10.74 -4.11
N LYS A 73 -11.27 -9.42 -4.15
CA LYS A 73 -12.24 -8.62 -4.90
C LYS A 73 -11.88 -8.53 -6.37
N ASN A 74 -10.61 -8.36 -6.68
CA ASN A 74 -10.13 -8.29 -8.05
C ASN A 74 -8.64 -8.64 -8.09
N LYS A 75 -8.34 -9.82 -8.57
CA LYS A 75 -6.97 -10.34 -8.59
C LYS A 75 -6.03 -9.56 -9.51
N ASP A 76 -6.58 -8.74 -10.40
CA ASP A 76 -5.78 -8.03 -11.39
C ASP A 76 -5.26 -6.68 -10.89
N ILE A 77 -5.68 -6.23 -9.71
CA ILE A 77 -5.20 -4.98 -9.16
C ILE A 77 -3.76 -5.14 -8.66
N PRO A 78 -2.80 -4.38 -9.21
CA PRO A 78 -1.44 -4.44 -8.69
C PRO A 78 -1.37 -3.86 -7.28
N VAL A 79 -0.71 -4.56 -6.37
CA VAL A 79 -0.52 -4.12 -5.00
C VAL A 79 0.98 -4.07 -4.71
N ILE A 80 1.46 -2.92 -4.26
CA ILE A 80 2.85 -2.72 -3.87
C ILE A 80 2.89 -2.68 -2.35
N ILE A 81 3.70 -3.56 -1.76
CA ILE A 81 3.88 -3.58 -0.30
C ILE A 81 5.15 -2.81 0.02
N ILE A 82 5.06 -1.91 1.00
CA ILE A 82 6.22 -1.17 1.49
C ILE A 82 6.47 -1.54 2.95
N SER A 83 7.72 -1.51 3.38
CA SER A 83 8.10 -1.89 4.73
C SER A 83 9.27 -1.08 5.24
N GLY A 84 9.18 -0.67 6.50
CA GLY A 84 10.28 0.04 7.16
C GLY A 84 11.41 -0.87 7.61
N HIS A 85 11.20 -2.18 7.60
CA HIS A 85 12.20 -3.13 8.04
C HIS A 85 12.46 -4.18 6.96
N ALA A 86 13.72 -4.31 6.58
CA ALA A 86 14.11 -5.34 5.63
C ALA A 86 13.88 -6.71 6.27
N ASN A 87 13.05 -7.53 5.63
CA ASN A 87 12.73 -8.86 6.12
C ASN A 87 12.42 -9.74 4.93
N ILE A 88 13.33 -10.67 4.66
CA ILE A 88 13.20 -11.55 3.50
C ILE A 88 11.94 -12.40 3.58
N GLU A 89 11.62 -12.91 4.78
CA GLU A 89 10.43 -13.71 4.96
C GLU A 89 9.16 -12.94 4.62
N MET A 90 9.09 -11.68 5.06
CA MET A 90 7.94 -10.84 4.79
C MET A 90 7.83 -10.51 3.30
N ALA A 91 8.96 -10.28 2.64
CA ALA A 91 8.98 -10.03 1.21
C ALA A 91 8.46 -11.24 0.44
N ILE A 92 8.94 -12.42 0.80
CA ILE A 92 8.51 -13.67 0.15
C ILE A 92 7.02 -13.89 0.39
N LYS A 93 6.56 -13.70 1.63
CA LYS A 93 5.16 -13.86 1.97
C LYS A 93 4.27 -12.91 1.17
N SER A 94 4.69 -11.66 1.04
CA SER A 94 3.95 -10.65 0.28
C SER A 94 3.82 -11.05 -1.18
N LEU A 95 4.93 -11.45 -1.79
CA LEU A 95 4.94 -11.83 -3.20
C LEU A 95 4.12 -13.11 -3.43
N LYS A 96 4.21 -14.07 -2.53
CA LYS A 96 3.40 -15.29 -2.61
C LYS A 96 1.92 -15.01 -2.46
N SER A 97 1.57 -13.97 -1.72
CA SER A 97 0.17 -13.58 -1.52
C SER A 97 -0.37 -12.74 -2.68
N GLY A 98 0.46 -12.44 -3.67
CA GLY A 98 0.04 -11.77 -4.88
C GLY A 98 0.49 -10.34 -5.03
N ALA A 99 1.39 -9.85 -4.18
CA ALA A 99 1.92 -8.49 -4.32
C ALA A 99 2.70 -8.38 -5.63
N PHE A 100 2.54 -7.26 -6.30
CA PHE A 100 3.29 -6.98 -7.51
C PHE A 100 4.75 -6.68 -7.19
N GLU A 101 4.99 -6.00 -6.08
CA GLU A 101 6.32 -5.56 -5.70
C GLU A 101 6.40 -5.39 -4.20
N PHE A 102 7.61 -5.49 -3.65
CA PHE A 102 7.89 -5.25 -2.24
C PHE A 102 9.04 -4.26 -2.16
N ILE A 103 8.83 -3.11 -1.54
CA ILE A 103 9.80 -2.03 -1.49
C ILE A 103 10.11 -1.68 -0.05
N GLN A 104 11.39 -1.54 0.26
CA GLN A 104 11.83 -1.14 1.59
C GLN A 104 11.85 0.39 1.73
N LYS A 105 11.36 0.90 2.86
CA LYS A 105 11.53 2.29 3.26
C LYS A 105 12.90 2.47 3.92
N PRO A 106 13.43 3.66 4.00
CA PRO A 106 12.93 4.90 3.41
C PRO A 106 13.27 4.98 1.94
N PHE A 107 12.62 5.84 1.24
CA PHE A 107 12.83 5.98 -0.18
C PHE A 107 13.92 6.96 -0.52
N ASP A 108 14.62 7.54 0.30
CA ASP A 108 15.48 8.49 0.05
C ASP A 108 16.73 8.77 0.54
N GLN A 109 16.59 9.01 1.09
CA GLN A 109 17.07 9.56 1.70
C GLN A 109 18.01 10.00 2.24
N GLU A 110 18.30 10.01 2.57
CA GLU A 110 18.97 10.54 3.14
C GLU A 110 19.80 10.55 3.41
N ARG A 111 20.22 10.69 3.27
CA ARG A 111 20.98 10.85 3.65
C ARG A 111 21.48 11.47 3.55
#